data_172d658afc4dfc87e0b1984512f4badc
#
_entry.id   172d658afc4dfc87e0b1984512f4badc
#
_cell.length_a   1.000
_cell.length_b   1.000
_cell.length_c   1.000
_cell.angle_alpha   90.00
_cell.angle_beta   90.00
_cell.angle_gamma   90.00
#
_symmetry.space_group_name_H-M   'P 1'
#
loop_
_entity.id
_entity.type
_entity.pdbx_description
1 polymer ?
#
loop_
_entity_poly.entity_id
_entity_poly.type
_entity_poly.pdbx_seq_one_letter_code
_entity_poly.pdbx_strand_id
1 'polypeptide(L)'
;MPRLHHGEETSGSQMGNPGFTLIEVMFALFVMLIVALLLTAVAQQVYKMSMSAKSATNLHALAEANLLYAADNNGSYCPAQEPRNLVRWHGARASISAKFDPTKCYLYPYLQDGGQSLHCPFFENFYTASTDTFEEGAGDYGYNEMYIGGTPKDQFTPEHVANVTNPARTIMFTDTCLPRGDGIQEYPFSEPYYAVNPNESMGGAMCPSVHFRHQGFAHVAWCDGSVTAEPPALLGTTNIYGGDNQKNLTGWLGPATNNGWWNSRQTPGP
;
A
#
# COMPACT_ATOMS: atom_id res chain seq x y z
N MET A 1 -97.84 9.25 35.60
CA MET A 1 -97.30 9.25 34.26
C MET A 1 -95.78 9.30 34.36
N PRO A 2 -95.08 8.22 34.11
CA PRO A 2 -93.58 8.28 33.99
C PRO A 2 -93.19 8.29 32.53
N ARG A 3 -92.24 9.14 32.22
CA ARG A 3 -91.58 9.24 30.92
C ARG A 3 -90.48 8.17 30.84
N LEU A 4 -90.52 7.42 29.74
CA LEU A 4 -89.47 6.52 29.31
C LEU A 4 -88.34 7.33 28.66
N HIS A 5 -87.13 7.18 29.18
CA HIS A 5 -85.91 7.63 28.53
C HIS A 5 -85.42 6.50 27.61
N HIS A 6 -85.37 6.78 26.32
CA HIS A 6 -84.61 5.98 25.36
C HIS A 6 -83.13 6.34 25.46
N GLY A 7 -82.32 5.37 25.86
CA GLY A 7 -80.87 5.44 25.77
C GLY A 7 -80.44 5.07 24.34
N GLU A 8 -79.81 6.00 23.63
CA GLU A 8 -79.09 5.69 22.39
C GLU A 8 -77.79 4.97 22.71
N GLU A 9 -77.70 3.71 22.34
CA GLU A 9 -76.42 2.97 22.31
C GLU A 9 -75.65 3.42 21.06
N THR A 10 -74.60 4.20 21.26
CA THR A 10 -73.58 4.48 20.22
C THR A 10 -72.72 3.26 20.03
N SER A 11 -72.98 2.49 19.01
CA SER A 11 -72.13 1.40 18.54
C SER A 11 -70.80 1.99 17.99
N GLY A 12 -69.79 1.98 18.83
CA GLY A 12 -68.40 2.29 18.39
C GLY A 12 -67.88 1.17 17.51
N SER A 13 -67.81 1.40 16.20
CA SER A 13 -67.13 0.48 15.28
C SER A 13 -65.65 0.41 15.61
N GLN A 14 -65.22 -0.62 16.29
CA GLN A 14 -63.80 -0.94 16.37
C GLN A 14 -63.31 -1.29 14.97
N MET A 15 -62.57 -0.40 14.35
CA MET A 15 -61.79 -0.70 13.14
C MET A 15 -60.71 -1.70 13.58
N GLY A 16 -60.95 -2.98 13.34
CA GLY A 16 -59.94 -4.01 13.49
C GLY A 16 -58.75 -3.69 12.54
N ASN A 17 -57.55 -3.51 13.09
CA ASN A 17 -56.37 -3.43 12.26
C ASN A 17 -56.26 -4.68 11.40
N PRO A 18 -56.19 -4.56 10.07
CA PRO A 18 -55.97 -5.76 9.23
C PRO A 18 -54.62 -6.37 9.57
N GLY A 19 -54.60 -7.60 10.03
CA GLY A 19 -53.37 -8.36 10.24
C GLY A 19 -52.66 -8.59 8.91
N PHE A 20 -51.30 -8.59 8.95
CA PHE A 20 -50.48 -8.89 7.75
C PHE A 20 -50.79 -10.28 7.19
N THR A 21 -50.87 -10.37 5.88
CA THR A 21 -50.95 -11.65 5.18
C THR A 21 -49.59 -12.32 5.12
N LEU A 22 -49.57 -13.65 5.06
CA LEU A 22 -48.29 -14.39 4.94
C LEU A 22 -47.48 -13.96 3.72
N ILE A 23 -48.14 -13.63 2.61
CA ILE A 23 -47.47 -13.20 1.37
C ILE A 23 -46.83 -11.83 1.51
N GLU A 24 -47.48 -10.89 2.24
CA GLU A 24 -46.87 -9.57 2.53
C GLU A 24 -45.62 -9.69 3.38
N VAL A 25 -45.62 -10.58 4.40
CA VAL A 25 -44.44 -10.82 5.22
C VAL A 25 -43.31 -11.46 4.38
N MET A 26 -43.65 -12.46 3.55
CA MET A 26 -42.67 -13.09 2.65
C MET A 26 -42.08 -12.09 1.66
N PHE A 27 -42.87 -11.21 1.08
CA PHE A 27 -42.40 -10.19 0.16
C PHE A 27 -41.50 -9.15 0.88
N ALA A 28 -41.91 -8.71 2.07
CA ALA A 28 -41.08 -7.81 2.88
C ALA A 28 -39.74 -8.43 3.26
N LEU A 29 -39.70 -9.72 3.66
CA LEU A 29 -38.46 -10.44 3.94
C LEU A 29 -37.55 -10.56 2.72
N PHE A 30 -38.14 -10.84 1.54
CA PHE A 30 -37.41 -10.93 0.28
C PHE A 30 -36.76 -9.59 -0.10
N VAL A 31 -37.52 -8.49 0.01
CA VAL A 31 -37.00 -7.14 -0.22
C VAL A 31 -35.88 -6.79 0.77
N MET A 32 -36.07 -7.09 2.08
CA MET A 32 -35.02 -6.86 3.08
C MET A 32 -33.75 -7.65 2.77
N LEU A 33 -33.86 -8.89 2.30
CA LEU A 33 -32.71 -9.71 1.91
C LEU A 33 -31.93 -9.06 0.76
N ILE A 34 -32.63 -8.59 -0.29
CA ILE A 34 -31.99 -7.91 -1.43
C ILE A 34 -31.27 -6.63 -0.95
N VAL A 35 -31.93 -5.83 -0.14
CA VAL A 35 -31.34 -4.61 0.42
C VAL A 35 -30.10 -4.91 1.26
N ALA A 36 -30.17 -5.94 2.11
CA ALA A 36 -29.02 -6.37 2.92
C ALA A 36 -27.83 -6.81 2.06
N LEU A 37 -28.08 -7.57 0.98
CA LEU A 37 -27.01 -7.99 0.04
C LEU A 37 -26.38 -6.79 -0.68
N LEU A 38 -27.15 -5.81 -1.09
CA LEU A 38 -26.64 -4.59 -1.72
C LEU A 38 -25.81 -3.75 -0.73
N LEU A 39 -26.29 -3.61 0.50
CA LEU A 39 -25.58 -2.86 1.54
C LEU A 39 -24.24 -3.51 1.89
N THR A 40 -24.17 -4.85 1.95
CA THR A 40 -22.90 -5.54 2.21
C THR A 40 -21.88 -5.33 1.10
N ALA A 41 -22.29 -5.36 -0.16
CA ALA A 41 -21.42 -5.10 -1.30
C ALA A 41 -20.85 -3.67 -1.28
N VAL A 42 -21.70 -2.68 -1.00
CA VAL A 42 -21.29 -1.28 -0.87
C VAL A 42 -20.32 -1.11 0.32
N ALA A 43 -20.62 -1.70 1.47
CA ALA A 43 -19.76 -1.62 2.65
C ALA A 43 -18.36 -2.19 2.39
N GLN A 44 -18.26 -3.32 1.69
CA GLN A 44 -16.97 -3.90 1.30
C GLN A 44 -16.18 -2.98 0.37
N GLN A 45 -16.84 -2.34 -0.59
CA GLN A 45 -16.18 -1.40 -1.49
C GLN A 45 -15.66 -0.16 -0.75
N VAL A 46 -16.48 0.42 0.13
CA VAL A 46 -16.09 1.58 0.96
C VAL A 46 -14.90 1.21 1.87
N TYR A 47 -14.92 0.03 2.47
CA TYR A 47 -13.81 -0.47 3.28
C TYR A 47 -12.49 -0.54 2.49
N LYS A 48 -12.52 -1.14 1.29
CA LYS A 48 -11.34 -1.21 0.40
C LYS A 48 -10.83 0.18 0.02
N MET A 49 -11.72 1.10 -0.32
CA MET A 49 -11.35 2.49 -0.63
C MET A 49 -10.72 3.20 0.57
N SER A 50 -11.26 3.00 1.76
CA SER A 50 -10.71 3.56 3.00
C SER A 50 -9.30 3.06 3.29
N MET A 51 -9.06 1.76 3.16
CA MET A 51 -7.72 1.17 3.34
C MET A 51 -6.74 1.67 2.28
N SER A 52 -7.18 1.80 1.03
CA SER A 52 -6.38 2.37 -0.05
C SER A 52 -6.01 3.83 0.22
N ALA A 53 -6.96 4.65 0.65
CA ALA A 53 -6.71 6.04 1.02
C ALA A 53 -5.72 6.15 2.20
N LYS A 54 -5.85 5.27 3.22
CA LYS A 54 -4.89 5.20 4.33
C LYS A 54 -3.49 4.83 3.85
N SER A 55 -3.37 3.88 2.91
CA SER A 55 -2.08 3.52 2.30
C SER A 55 -1.43 4.72 1.59
N ALA A 56 -2.21 5.47 0.80
CA ALA A 56 -1.70 6.68 0.15
C ALA A 56 -1.23 7.75 1.16
N THR A 57 -1.98 7.91 2.27
CA THR A 57 -1.58 8.81 3.38
C THR A 57 -0.29 8.34 4.04
N ASN A 58 -0.10 7.04 4.24
CA ASN A 58 1.12 6.48 4.82
C ASN A 58 2.33 6.74 3.90
N LEU A 59 2.19 6.51 2.60
CA LEU A 59 3.24 6.81 1.63
C LEU A 59 3.59 8.29 1.57
N HIS A 60 2.61 9.18 1.69
CA HIS A 60 2.85 10.62 1.81
C HIS A 60 3.67 10.94 3.06
N ALA A 61 3.32 10.35 4.21
CA ALA A 61 4.06 10.53 5.46
C ALA A 61 5.51 10.01 5.37
N LEU A 62 5.73 8.89 4.67
CA LEU A 62 7.08 8.35 4.42
C LEU A 62 7.91 9.28 3.51
N ALA A 63 7.30 9.83 2.44
CA ALA A 63 7.98 10.77 1.57
C ALA A 63 8.33 12.06 2.32
N GLU A 64 7.40 12.61 3.10
CA GLU A 64 7.62 13.78 3.94
C GLU A 64 8.73 13.53 4.97
N ALA A 65 8.71 12.38 5.66
CA ALA A 65 9.75 11.99 6.60
C ALA A 65 11.14 11.93 5.96
N ASN A 66 11.24 11.41 4.73
CA ASN A 66 12.51 11.34 4.00
C ASN A 66 12.99 12.72 3.50
N LEU A 67 12.08 13.61 3.13
CA LEU A 67 12.42 14.99 2.78
C LEU A 67 12.90 15.78 4.03
N LEU A 68 12.28 15.57 5.19
CA LEU A 68 12.72 16.15 6.47
C LEU A 68 14.08 15.58 6.87
N TYR A 69 14.27 14.25 6.73
CA TYR A 69 15.58 13.64 6.91
C TYR A 69 16.65 14.31 6.03
N ALA A 70 16.37 14.49 4.76
CA ALA A 70 17.30 15.13 3.82
C ALA A 70 17.63 16.57 4.24
N ALA A 71 16.65 17.34 4.72
CA ALA A 71 16.86 18.70 5.21
C ALA A 71 17.85 18.74 6.38
N ASP A 72 17.79 17.77 7.29
CA ASP A 72 18.69 17.67 8.44
C ASP A 72 20.06 17.03 8.08
N ASN A 73 20.16 16.37 6.92
CA ASN A 73 21.34 15.64 6.49
C ASN A 73 22.00 16.23 5.22
N ASN A 74 22.14 17.54 5.17
CA ASN A 74 22.81 18.28 4.09
C ASN A 74 22.22 17.99 2.69
N GLY A 75 20.92 17.75 2.59
CA GLY A 75 20.23 17.48 1.35
C GLY A 75 20.31 16.01 0.85
N SER A 76 20.96 15.11 1.59
CA SER A 76 21.01 13.69 1.24
C SER A 76 19.79 12.94 1.74
N TYR A 77 19.14 12.20 0.85
CA TYR A 77 18.07 11.28 1.23
C TYR A 77 18.55 10.23 2.24
N CYS A 78 17.60 9.59 2.91
CA CYS A 78 17.86 8.51 3.86
C CYS A 78 18.58 7.33 3.17
N PRO A 79 19.63 6.74 3.78
CA PRO A 79 20.24 5.52 3.26
C PRO A 79 19.23 4.36 3.23
N ALA A 80 19.22 3.59 2.14
CA ALA A 80 18.37 2.40 2.04
C ALA A 80 18.76 1.35 3.05
N GLN A 81 20.08 1.12 3.22
CA GLN A 81 20.63 0.20 4.24
C GLN A 81 22.09 0.53 4.55
N GLU A 82 22.58 0.09 5.70
CA GLU A 82 23.99 0.15 6.08
C GLU A 82 24.74 -1.13 5.58
N PRO A 83 26.10 -1.10 5.50
CA PRO A 83 26.88 -2.19 4.89
C PRO A 83 26.68 -3.58 5.50
N ARG A 84 26.36 -3.67 6.79
CA ARG A 84 26.15 -4.94 7.50
C ARG A 84 24.73 -5.47 7.39
N ASN A 85 23.82 -4.69 6.77
CA ASN A 85 22.41 -5.02 6.62
C ASN A 85 21.69 -5.23 7.98
N LEU A 86 22.09 -4.48 8.99
CA LEU A 86 21.45 -4.49 10.31
C LEU A 86 20.56 -3.26 10.53
N VAL A 87 20.86 -2.16 9.82
CA VAL A 87 20.03 -0.94 9.84
C VAL A 87 19.62 -0.62 8.42
N ARG A 88 18.31 -0.44 8.23
CA ARG A 88 17.69 -0.06 6.97
C ARG A 88 16.79 1.15 7.18
N TRP A 89 16.30 1.72 6.09
CA TRP A 89 15.41 2.87 6.10
C TRP A 89 14.16 2.66 6.98
N HIS A 90 13.65 1.41 7.07
CA HIS A 90 12.40 1.02 7.75
C HIS A 90 12.60 0.41 9.13
N GLY A 91 13.80 0.02 9.53
CA GLY A 91 14.03 -0.67 10.80
C GLY A 91 15.48 -1.05 11.05
N ALA A 92 15.76 -1.54 12.26
CA ALA A 92 17.04 -2.14 12.61
C ALA A 92 16.84 -3.50 13.28
N ARG A 93 17.83 -4.38 13.16
CA ARG A 93 17.83 -5.73 13.75
C ARG A 93 19.13 -6.06 14.45
N ALA A 94 19.06 -6.92 15.44
CA ALA A 94 20.23 -7.31 16.24
C ALA A 94 21.19 -8.25 15.49
N SER A 95 20.66 -9.06 14.56
CA SER A 95 21.40 -9.99 13.70
C SER A 95 20.67 -10.20 12.38
N ILE A 96 21.34 -10.78 11.40
CA ILE A 96 20.78 -11.08 10.07
C ILE A 96 19.52 -11.97 10.13
N SER A 97 19.41 -12.81 11.15
CA SER A 97 18.25 -13.70 11.37
C SER A 97 17.18 -13.11 12.30
N ALA A 98 17.38 -11.91 12.82
CA ALA A 98 16.41 -11.26 13.69
C ALA A 98 15.43 -10.43 12.87
N LYS A 99 14.19 -10.33 13.36
CA LYS A 99 13.15 -9.42 12.84
C LYS A 99 13.60 -7.97 12.97
N PHE A 100 13.18 -7.14 12.02
CA PHE A 100 13.39 -5.71 12.08
C PHE A 100 12.51 -5.04 13.15
N ASP A 101 13.10 -4.10 13.88
CA ASP A 101 12.43 -3.23 14.84
C ASP A 101 12.24 -1.85 14.15
N PRO A 102 11.02 -1.48 13.76
CA PRO A 102 10.75 -0.24 13.02
C PRO A 102 11.05 1.02 13.84
N THR A 103 11.02 0.94 15.19
CA THR A 103 11.33 2.09 16.06
C THR A 103 12.79 2.53 16.00
N LYS A 104 13.64 1.76 15.33
CA LYS A 104 15.08 2.00 15.20
C LYS A 104 15.50 2.33 13.76
N CYS A 105 14.57 2.68 12.89
CA CYS A 105 14.88 3.08 11.53
C CYS A 105 15.35 4.53 11.41
N TYR A 106 15.99 4.84 10.30
CA TYR A 106 16.44 6.20 10.01
C TYR A 106 15.30 7.22 9.96
N LEU A 107 14.12 6.81 9.44
CA LEU A 107 12.97 7.70 9.27
C LEU A 107 12.10 7.84 10.52
N TYR A 108 12.23 6.93 11.51
CA TYR A 108 11.35 6.93 12.70
C TYR A 108 11.27 8.29 13.43
N PRO A 109 12.38 9.03 13.62
CA PRO A 109 12.33 10.35 14.30
C PRO A 109 11.49 11.40 13.55
N TYR A 110 11.25 11.19 12.26
CA TYR A 110 10.51 12.10 11.38
C TYR A 110 9.05 11.67 11.17
N LEU A 111 8.67 10.46 11.64
CA LEU A 111 7.31 9.96 11.57
C LEU A 111 6.51 10.41 12.79
N GLN A 112 5.42 11.16 12.56
CA GLN A 112 4.60 11.73 13.63
C GLN A 112 3.62 10.74 14.25
N ASP A 113 3.45 9.56 13.66
CA ASP A 113 2.45 8.55 14.01
C ASP A 113 3.02 7.34 14.76
N GLY A 114 4.27 7.42 15.24
CA GLY A 114 4.94 6.32 15.93
C GLY A 114 5.27 5.13 15.03
N GLY A 115 5.42 5.36 13.73
CA GLY A 115 5.80 4.34 12.76
C GLY A 115 4.63 3.55 12.16
N GLN A 116 3.38 3.94 12.41
CA GLN A 116 2.22 3.27 11.79
C GLN A 116 2.22 3.41 10.26
N SER A 117 2.77 4.49 9.72
CA SER A 117 2.92 4.71 8.28
C SER A 117 3.94 3.79 7.60
N LEU A 118 4.69 2.98 8.35
CA LEU A 118 5.58 1.97 7.76
C LEU A 118 4.81 0.74 7.22
N HIS A 119 3.52 0.61 7.51
CA HIS A 119 2.70 -0.54 7.11
C HIS A 119 1.45 -0.12 6.33
N CYS A 120 1.18 -0.85 5.25
CA CYS A 120 -0.05 -0.71 4.49
C CYS A 120 -1.16 -1.58 5.09
N PRO A 121 -2.26 -1.00 5.59
CA PRO A 121 -3.33 -1.79 6.19
C PRO A 121 -4.00 -2.75 5.20
N PHE A 122 -3.80 -2.55 3.91
CA PHE A 122 -4.35 -3.42 2.86
C PHE A 122 -3.49 -4.65 2.59
N PHE A 123 -2.20 -4.63 2.96
CA PHE A 123 -1.25 -5.71 2.68
C PHE A 123 -1.54 -7.00 3.46
N GLU A 124 -2.05 -6.89 4.69
CA GLU A 124 -2.41 -8.06 5.51
C GLU A 124 -3.33 -9.06 4.78
N ASN A 125 -4.14 -8.57 3.83
CA ASN A 125 -5.01 -9.42 3.02
C ASN A 125 -4.23 -10.28 1.99
N PHE A 126 -2.98 -9.97 1.74
CA PHE A 126 -2.12 -10.63 0.74
C PHE A 126 -0.97 -11.40 1.39
N TYR A 127 -0.58 -11.02 2.60
CA TYR A 127 0.52 -11.67 3.31
C TYR A 127 0.20 -13.15 3.59
N THR A 128 1.00 -14.04 3.03
CA THR A 128 0.79 -15.49 3.11
C THR A 128 2.04 -16.28 3.48
N ALA A 129 3.18 -15.62 3.71
CA ALA A 129 4.38 -16.31 4.13
C ALA A 129 4.18 -17.00 5.48
N SER A 130 4.49 -18.29 5.54
CA SER A 130 4.18 -19.15 6.69
C SER A 130 5.30 -19.25 7.72
N THR A 131 6.46 -18.66 7.46
CA THR A 131 7.66 -18.80 8.28
C THR A 131 8.42 -17.49 8.40
N ASP A 132 9.23 -17.37 9.45
CA ASP A 132 10.16 -16.27 9.63
C ASP A 132 10.97 -16.05 8.36
N THR A 133 10.81 -14.91 7.74
CA THR A 133 11.50 -14.57 6.51
C THR A 133 12.65 -13.64 6.81
N PHE A 134 13.64 -13.62 5.91
CA PHE A 134 14.76 -12.69 6.00
C PHE A 134 14.30 -11.22 6.10
N GLU A 135 13.14 -10.92 5.56
CA GLU A 135 12.55 -9.58 5.51
C GLU A 135 11.47 -9.35 6.58
N GLU A 136 11.32 -10.23 7.57
CA GLU A 136 10.28 -10.08 8.60
C GLU A 136 10.40 -8.73 9.34
N GLY A 137 9.31 -7.98 9.37
CA GLY A 137 9.26 -6.62 9.92
C GLY A 137 9.81 -5.55 8.98
N ALA A 138 10.07 -5.88 7.72
CA ALA A 138 10.50 -4.93 6.71
C ALA A 138 9.37 -4.00 6.23
N GLY A 139 8.12 -4.39 6.48
CA GLY A 139 6.96 -3.69 5.95
C GLY A 139 6.72 -4.01 4.48
N ASP A 140 5.80 -3.29 3.91
CA ASP A 140 5.18 -3.57 2.62
C ASP A 140 5.17 -2.33 1.70
N TYR A 141 5.98 -1.35 2.05
CA TYR A 141 6.40 -0.26 1.18
C TYR A 141 7.87 -0.44 0.81
N GLY A 142 8.20 -0.19 -0.45
CA GLY A 142 9.55 -0.30 -0.96
C GLY A 142 10.15 1.04 -1.30
N TYR A 143 11.39 1.23 -0.90
CA TYR A 143 12.18 2.41 -1.18
C TYR A 143 12.99 2.21 -2.46
N ASN A 144 13.14 3.24 -3.27
CA ASN A 144 14.00 3.26 -4.43
C ASN A 144 15.48 3.27 -3.98
N GLU A 145 16.01 2.08 -3.71
CA GLU A 145 17.38 1.95 -3.18
C GLU A 145 18.44 2.31 -4.21
N MET A 146 18.25 1.88 -5.46
CA MET A 146 19.28 1.99 -6.51
C MET A 146 19.63 3.45 -6.84
N TYR A 147 18.63 4.34 -6.83
CA TYR A 147 18.81 5.71 -7.31
C TYR A 147 18.64 6.78 -6.22
N ILE A 148 17.87 6.48 -5.16
CA ILE A 148 17.57 7.46 -4.12
C ILE A 148 18.25 7.11 -2.80
N GLY A 149 18.04 5.88 -2.30
CA GLY A 149 18.55 5.47 -1.00
C GLY A 149 20.03 5.10 -0.97
N GLY A 150 20.56 4.62 -2.09
CA GLY A 150 21.91 4.08 -2.15
C GLY A 150 22.13 2.90 -1.19
N THR A 151 23.07 2.06 -1.49
CA THR A 151 23.52 0.99 -0.61
C THR A 151 25.04 1.02 -0.51
N PRO A 152 25.62 1.29 0.65
CA PRO A 152 27.07 1.29 0.81
C PRO A 152 27.73 -0.03 0.46
N LYS A 153 26.99 -1.17 0.61
CA LYS A 153 27.43 -2.49 0.18
C LYS A 153 27.75 -2.53 -1.31
N ASP A 154 26.91 -1.88 -2.12
CA ASP A 154 27.03 -1.84 -3.57
C ASP A 154 27.76 -0.56 -4.04
N GLN A 155 28.38 0.17 -3.12
CA GLN A 155 29.14 1.41 -3.34
C GLN A 155 28.28 2.61 -3.80
N PHE A 156 26.96 2.52 -3.62
CA PHE A 156 26.07 3.64 -3.85
C PHE A 156 25.90 4.47 -2.58
N THR A 157 25.93 5.78 -2.73
CA THR A 157 25.57 6.73 -1.68
C THR A 157 24.15 7.22 -1.91
N PRO A 158 23.42 7.62 -0.83
CA PRO A 158 22.12 8.24 -1.01
C PRO A 158 22.21 9.45 -1.94
N GLU A 159 21.20 9.62 -2.80
CA GLU A 159 21.14 10.73 -3.72
C GLU A 159 20.89 12.05 -2.97
N HIS A 160 21.35 13.13 -3.54
CA HIS A 160 21.07 14.46 -3.03
C HIS A 160 19.82 15.03 -3.71
N VAL A 161 18.95 15.69 -2.94
CA VAL A 161 17.67 16.23 -3.46
C VAL A 161 17.84 17.15 -4.67
N ALA A 162 18.94 17.93 -4.71
CA ALA A 162 19.24 18.83 -5.83
C ALA A 162 19.64 18.12 -7.13
N ASN A 163 19.99 16.84 -7.07
CA ASN A 163 20.40 16.06 -8.25
C ASN A 163 19.22 15.36 -8.93
N VAL A 164 18.05 15.29 -8.27
CA VAL A 164 16.84 14.69 -8.84
C VAL A 164 16.28 15.62 -9.91
N THR A 165 16.42 15.26 -11.18
CA THR A 165 16.07 16.14 -12.31
C THR A 165 14.58 16.33 -12.50
N ASN A 166 13.77 15.34 -12.13
CA ASN A 166 12.29 15.37 -12.22
C ASN A 166 11.65 14.79 -10.96
N PRO A 167 11.61 15.54 -9.84
CA PRO A 167 11.09 15.02 -8.57
C PRO A 167 9.65 14.52 -8.64
N ALA A 168 8.80 15.15 -9.45
CA ALA A 168 7.39 14.76 -9.63
C ALA A 168 7.19 13.47 -10.45
N ARG A 169 8.27 12.89 -10.99
CA ARG A 169 8.27 11.65 -11.78
C ARG A 169 9.43 10.73 -11.42
N THR A 170 10.12 10.97 -10.32
CA THR A 170 11.11 10.06 -9.77
C THR A 170 10.50 9.36 -8.55
N ILE A 171 10.44 8.05 -8.61
CA ILE A 171 9.90 7.19 -7.53
C ILE A 171 10.76 7.35 -6.30
N MET A 172 10.14 7.64 -5.16
CA MET A 172 10.76 7.55 -3.84
C MET A 172 10.34 6.26 -3.14
N PHE A 173 9.04 6.04 -2.98
CA PHE A 173 8.48 4.81 -2.39
C PHE A 173 7.33 4.27 -3.23
N THR A 174 7.10 2.95 -3.14
CA THR A 174 5.95 2.28 -3.77
C THR A 174 5.33 1.24 -2.84
N ASP A 175 4.11 0.79 -3.14
CA ASP A 175 3.62 -0.48 -2.62
C ASP A 175 4.50 -1.62 -3.12
N THR A 176 4.99 -2.48 -2.24
CA THR A 176 5.86 -3.60 -2.61
C THR A 176 5.46 -4.91 -1.94
N CYS A 177 5.89 -5.99 -2.53
CA CYS A 177 5.93 -7.32 -1.94
C CYS A 177 6.95 -8.20 -2.68
N LEU A 178 7.27 -9.33 -2.10
CA LEU A 178 8.08 -10.35 -2.76
C LEU A 178 7.28 -11.67 -2.83
N PRO A 179 6.74 -12.04 -4.01
CA PRO A 179 6.19 -13.36 -4.22
C PRO A 179 7.29 -14.43 -4.17
N ARG A 180 7.05 -15.48 -3.37
CA ARG A 180 7.92 -16.66 -3.25
C ARG A 180 7.11 -17.92 -3.55
N GLY A 181 7.79 -19.06 -3.62
CA GLY A 181 7.13 -20.35 -3.83
C GLY A 181 6.16 -20.73 -2.70
N ASP A 182 6.36 -20.19 -1.50
CA ASP A 182 5.57 -20.41 -0.28
C ASP A 182 4.56 -19.30 0.03
N GLY A 183 4.51 -18.23 -0.78
CA GLY A 183 3.54 -17.14 -0.62
C GLY A 183 4.10 -15.76 -0.87
N ILE A 184 3.39 -14.75 -0.40
CA ILE A 184 3.79 -13.34 -0.49
C ILE A 184 4.36 -12.90 0.85
N GLN A 185 5.52 -12.24 0.82
CA GLN A 185 6.17 -11.66 2.00
C GLN A 185 6.43 -10.16 1.84
N GLU A 186 6.73 -9.51 2.96
CA GLU A 186 7.22 -8.13 3.03
C GLU A 186 8.47 -7.95 2.16
N TYR A 187 8.63 -6.75 1.58
CA TYR A 187 9.83 -6.38 0.83
C TYR A 187 10.07 -4.87 0.86
N PRO A 188 11.23 -4.41 1.35
CA PRO A 188 11.46 -2.99 1.64
C PRO A 188 12.03 -2.18 0.47
N PHE A 189 12.20 -2.77 -0.72
CA PHE A 189 12.83 -2.10 -1.85
C PHE A 189 11.92 -2.08 -3.08
N SER A 190 11.89 -0.93 -3.75
CA SER A 190 11.22 -0.75 -5.04
C SER A 190 12.25 -0.97 -6.15
N GLU A 191 12.24 -2.18 -6.70
CA GLU A 191 13.25 -2.61 -7.67
C GLU A 191 12.97 -2.06 -9.07
N PRO A 192 13.97 -1.43 -9.73
CA PRO A 192 13.85 -1.02 -11.12
C PRO A 192 13.84 -2.23 -12.07
N TYR A 193 13.68 -1.99 -13.38
CA TYR A 193 13.74 -3.06 -14.39
C TYR A 193 15.09 -3.76 -14.42
N TYR A 194 16.17 -3.01 -14.24
CA TYR A 194 17.54 -3.50 -14.35
C TYR A 194 18.37 -3.03 -13.17
N ALA A 195 19.25 -3.88 -12.69
CA ALA A 195 20.27 -3.49 -11.74
C ALA A 195 21.15 -2.36 -12.30
N VAL A 196 21.70 -1.54 -11.44
CA VAL A 196 22.66 -0.50 -11.80
C VAL A 196 24.01 -0.87 -11.21
N ASN A 197 25.04 -0.81 -12.04
CA ASN A 197 26.41 -1.02 -11.57
C ASN A 197 27.02 0.30 -11.07
N PRO A 198 28.08 0.27 -10.25
CA PRO A 198 28.72 1.48 -9.72
C PRO A 198 29.25 2.47 -10.78
N ASN A 199 29.47 2.00 -12.03
CA ASN A 199 29.83 2.83 -13.17
C ASN A 199 28.62 3.37 -13.97
N GLU A 200 27.42 3.31 -13.38
CA GLU A 200 26.14 3.69 -13.98
C GLU A 200 25.71 2.85 -15.19
N SER A 201 26.41 1.76 -15.52
CA SER A 201 25.98 0.85 -16.57
C SER A 201 24.83 -0.03 -16.10
N MET A 202 23.94 -0.39 -17.05
CA MET A 202 22.83 -1.29 -16.77
C MET A 202 23.33 -2.72 -16.58
N GLY A 203 22.88 -3.34 -15.50
CA GLY A 203 23.14 -4.74 -15.16
C GLY A 203 22.04 -5.68 -15.67
N GLY A 204 21.92 -6.83 -15.01
CA GLY A 204 20.88 -7.82 -15.29
C GLY A 204 19.47 -7.35 -14.90
N ALA A 205 18.45 -8.05 -15.45
CA ALA A 205 17.06 -7.80 -15.06
C ALA A 205 16.84 -8.12 -13.57
N MET A 206 16.10 -7.25 -12.90
CA MET A 206 15.69 -7.44 -11.49
C MET A 206 14.42 -8.26 -11.41
N CYS A 207 14.12 -8.84 -10.22
CA CYS A 207 12.78 -9.32 -9.93
C CYS A 207 11.87 -8.12 -9.62
N PRO A 208 10.66 -8.07 -10.19
CA PRO A 208 9.73 -7.00 -9.86
C PRO A 208 9.27 -7.10 -8.42
N SER A 209 9.12 -5.96 -7.77
CA SER A 209 8.66 -5.85 -6.38
C SER A 209 7.43 -4.97 -6.21
N VAL A 210 7.10 -4.12 -7.19
CA VAL A 210 5.91 -3.25 -7.09
C VAL A 210 4.64 -4.09 -7.11
N HIS A 211 3.78 -3.90 -6.10
CA HIS A 211 2.57 -4.69 -5.90
C HIS A 211 1.31 -3.87 -6.20
N PHE A 212 0.57 -4.26 -7.23
CA PHE A 212 -0.63 -3.57 -7.70
C PHE A 212 -1.90 -4.00 -6.94
N ARG A 213 -1.85 -3.93 -5.59
CA ARG A 213 -2.86 -4.43 -4.66
C ARG A 213 -4.12 -3.56 -4.55
N HIS A 214 -4.08 -2.31 -5.01
CA HIS A 214 -5.20 -1.38 -4.93
C HIS A 214 -6.05 -1.46 -6.21
N GLN A 215 -6.80 -2.54 -6.37
CA GLN A 215 -7.66 -2.77 -7.56
C GLN A 215 -6.89 -2.73 -8.90
N GLY A 216 -5.67 -3.27 -8.91
CA GLY A 216 -4.80 -3.27 -10.09
C GLY A 216 -3.89 -2.06 -10.21
N PHE A 217 -3.87 -1.18 -9.20
CA PHE A 217 -2.95 -0.04 -9.09
C PHE A 217 -1.99 -0.23 -7.92
N ALA A 218 -0.83 0.40 -8.00
CA ALA A 218 0.08 0.62 -6.89
C ALA A 218 0.14 2.10 -6.54
N HIS A 219 0.23 2.43 -5.25
CA HIS A 219 0.53 3.81 -4.86
C HIS A 219 2.02 4.07 -5.01
N VAL A 220 2.33 5.26 -5.49
CA VAL A 220 3.69 5.75 -5.70
C VAL A 220 3.83 7.09 -4.99
N ALA A 221 4.79 7.17 -4.08
CA ALA A 221 5.26 8.43 -3.54
C ALA A 221 6.45 8.92 -4.36
N TRP A 222 6.34 10.11 -4.89
CA TRP A 222 7.34 10.75 -5.73
C TRP A 222 8.33 11.57 -4.89
N CYS A 223 9.48 11.89 -5.48
CA CYS A 223 10.51 12.69 -4.78
C CYS A 223 10.10 14.15 -4.47
N ASP A 224 9.00 14.64 -5.03
CA ASP A 224 8.39 15.92 -4.65
C ASP A 224 7.42 15.83 -3.46
N GLY A 225 7.21 14.62 -2.91
CA GLY A 225 6.28 14.34 -1.82
C GLY A 225 4.86 14.01 -2.27
N SER A 226 4.51 14.19 -3.54
CA SER A 226 3.17 13.83 -4.03
C SER A 226 2.97 12.31 -4.10
N VAL A 227 1.71 11.86 -4.01
CA VAL A 227 1.33 10.44 -4.11
C VAL A 227 0.27 10.26 -5.18
N THR A 228 0.49 9.28 -6.06
CA THR A 228 -0.46 8.89 -7.11
C THR A 228 -0.71 7.38 -7.11
N ALA A 229 -1.82 6.95 -7.70
CA ALA A 229 -2.09 5.54 -7.99
C ALA A 229 -1.76 5.28 -9.46
N GLU A 230 -0.81 4.38 -9.71
CA GLU A 230 -0.30 4.10 -11.05
C GLU A 230 -0.60 2.65 -11.46
N PRO A 231 -1.03 2.41 -12.70
CA PRO A 231 -1.22 1.07 -13.22
C PRO A 231 0.13 0.41 -13.55
N PRO A 232 0.19 -0.92 -13.66
CA PRO A 232 1.40 -1.61 -14.11
C PRO A 232 1.72 -1.24 -15.56
N ALA A 233 2.98 -0.92 -15.83
CA ALA A 233 3.49 -0.85 -17.19
C ALA A 233 3.78 -2.25 -17.74
N LEU A 234 4.25 -3.15 -16.86
CA LEU A 234 4.52 -4.55 -17.17
C LEU A 234 4.38 -5.38 -15.89
N LEU A 235 3.63 -6.47 -15.96
CA LEU A 235 3.66 -7.52 -14.92
C LEU A 235 4.83 -8.48 -15.20
N GLY A 236 5.58 -8.83 -14.15
CA GLY A 236 6.71 -9.72 -14.28
C GLY A 236 6.31 -11.14 -14.69
N THR A 237 7.09 -11.76 -15.56
CA THR A 237 6.86 -13.15 -15.99
C THR A 237 7.79 -14.15 -15.31
N THR A 238 8.89 -13.67 -14.73
CA THR A 238 9.92 -14.50 -14.10
C THR A 238 10.17 -14.06 -12.66
N ASN A 239 10.45 -15.04 -11.81
CA ASN A 239 10.78 -14.80 -10.41
C ASN A 239 11.81 -15.84 -9.95
N ILE A 240 13.01 -15.38 -9.56
CA ILE A 240 14.09 -16.26 -9.11
C ILE A 240 13.82 -16.89 -7.72
N TYR A 241 12.79 -16.39 -7.00
CA TYR A 241 12.39 -16.87 -5.68
C TYR A 241 11.25 -17.89 -5.73
N GLY A 242 10.85 -18.32 -6.94
CA GLY A 242 9.83 -19.35 -7.16
C GLY A 242 8.38 -18.87 -7.09
N GLY A 243 8.15 -17.57 -6.89
CA GLY A 243 6.80 -16.98 -6.87
C GLY A 243 6.25 -16.72 -8.28
N ASP A 244 4.92 -16.59 -8.35
CA ASP A 244 4.19 -16.21 -9.56
C ASP A 244 3.85 -14.71 -9.51
N ASN A 245 4.63 -13.91 -10.21
CA ASN A 245 4.46 -12.47 -10.24
C ASN A 245 3.15 -12.02 -10.90
N GLN A 246 2.70 -12.71 -11.96
CA GLN A 246 1.46 -12.33 -12.65
C GLN A 246 0.24 -12.61 -11.77
N LYS A 247 0.20 -13.79 -11.16
CA LYS A 247 -0.87 -14.17 -10.23
C LYS A 247 -0.93 -13.23 -9.03
N ASN A 248 0.23 -12.80 -8.55
CA ASN A 248 0.34 -11.93 -7.38
C ASN A 248 0.42 -10.43 -7.73
N LEU A 249 0.10 -10.04 -8.96
CA LEU A 249 0.06 -8.65 -9.41
C LEU A 249 1.33 -7.87 -9.07
N THR A 250 2.51 -8.47 -9.30
CA THR A 250 3.81 -7.80 -9.16
C THR A 250 4.42 -7.46 -10.51
N GLY A 251 5.01 -6.27 -10.60
CA GLY A 251 5.54 -5.77 -11.87
C GLY A 251 6.36 -4.51 -11.70
N TRP A 252 6.38 -3.72 -12.77
CA TRP A 252 7.10 -2.45 -12.83
C TRP A 252 6.19 -1.32 -13.30
N LEU A 253 6.63 -0.10 -12.99
CA LEU A 253 5.99 1.16 -13.34
C LEU A 253 6.75 1.87 -14.47
N GLY A 254 6.06 2.67 -15.25
CA GLY A 254 6.67 3.55 -16.24
C GLY A 254 7.50 2.83 -17.31
N PRO A 255 8.32 3.55 -18.08
CA PRO A 255 9.12 2.99 -19.16
C PRO A 255 10.33 2.20 -18.64
N ALA A 256 10.65 1.07 -19.29
CA ALA A 256 11.82 0.26 -18.98
C ALA A 256 13.16 0.92 -19.39
N THR A 257 13.12 1.79 -20.41
CA THR A 257 14.31 2.46 -20.92
C THR A 257 15.00 3.26 -19.83
N ASN A 258 16.28 2.94 -19.60
CA ASN A 258 17.10 3.59 -18.56
C ASN A 258 16.46 3.59 -17.17
N ASN A 259 15.76 2.51 -16.81
CA ASN A 259 14.99 2.34 -15.56
C ASN A 259 13.89 3.39 -15.33
N GLY A 260 13.53 4.16 -16.34
CA GLY A 260 12.38 5.05 -16.34
C GLY A 260 12.22 5.89 -15.09
N TRP A 261 11.11 5.71 -14.37
CA TRP A 261 10.76 6.53 -13.20
C TRP A 261 11.58 6.24 -11.96
N TRP A 262 12.40 5.18 -11.91
CA TRP A 262 13.36 4.98 -10.80
C TRP A 262 14.58 5.88 -10.90
N ASN A 263 15.00 6.21 -12.13
CA ASN A 263 16.23 6.96 -12.37
C ASN A 263 16.10 8.43 -11.93
N SER A 264 16.91 8.85 -10.96
CA SER A 264 16.95 10.23 -10.44
C SER A 264 17.41 11.27 -11.46
N ARG A 265 18.16 10.83 -12.47
CA ARG A 265 18.74 11.66 -13.52
C ARG A 265 18.05 11.47 -14.86
N GLN A 266 16.72 11.34 -14.83
CA GLN A 266 15.93 11.23 -16.05
C GLN A 266 16.17 12.45 -16.94
N THR A 267 16.48 12.23 -18.21
CA THR A 267 16.33 13.29 -19.21
C THR A 267 14.83 13.57 -19.32
N PRO A 268 14.36 14.82 -19.16
CA PRO A 268 12.96 15.14 -19.42
C PRO A 268 12.61 14.64 -20.82
N GLY A 269 11.62 13.76 -20.91
CA GLY A 269 11.09 13.36 -22.21
C GLY A 269 10.54 14.58 -22.94
N PRO A 270 10.51 14.53 -24.27
CA PRO A 270 9.99 15.62 -25.07
C PRO A 270 8.51 15.89 -24.78
#